data_e19c0074c528b67ddcacffe56fd88dee
#
_entry.id   e19c0074c528b67ddcacffe56fd88dee
#
_cell.length_a   1.000
_cell.length_b   1.000
_cell.length_c   1.000
_cell.angle_alpha   90.00
_cell.angle_beta   90.00
_cell.angle_gamma   90.00
#
_symmetry.space_group_name_H-M   'P 1'
#
loop_
_entity.id
_entity.type
_entity.pdbx_description
1 polymer ?
#
loop_
_entity_poly.entity_id
_entity_poly.type
_entity_poly.pdbx_seq_one_letter_code
_entity_poly.pdbx_strand_id
1 'polypeptide(L)'
;MKRRTLLMAGGGLATTSLAWTTGCDGPGGASAAASSGGAAGGTVNTAAAAKSPTTQAAWSALGKGLDGDLIRASDASYATARRLYNTRFDALKPSAIAYVKHPGDIAECLAFARRYDAPVAIRSGGHSYAGFSSGNGKLVIDVSALNKVGAPSGGTTRIGAGAKLIDVYEGLGAHGVTVPGGSCPTVGISGLTLGGGHGVVSRAYGLTCDSLVGATVVTADGKTVDCDAGHHPDLFWALRGAGNGNFGVVTELRFRTHPAPRAVMAYMTWPWAKAAAVLGSWQKWGPDQADEIWSTTHFDARPGGTPGVSVAAFSLGGYRDLQNAVDKLADQPGGPGPASHVSLTPIGYLEAMEAYAGCSKKSNAQCHMQGTLPGHNGAGTLGRETYAARSHFFDRSLSAAGVQTLLSQIEAGGRKGVAGNVALTALGGAINRVGTGDTAFVHRRSRFLAQYLTSWSAAGTGTAGTAWLNGFHGAMQRHSSGAAYQNYTDAALTDWKSAYYGTAAARLDKVKQTYDPQRLFSTFAQAL
;
A
#
# COMPACT_ATOMS: atom_id res chain seq x y z
N MET A 1 6.03 -41.22 22.02
CA MET A 1 7.18 -40.32 21.72
C MET A 1 8.09 -41.00 20.70
N LYS A 2 7.93 -40.74 19.42
CA LYS A 2 8.87 -41.20 18.39
C LYS A 2 9.42 -39.95 17.70
N ARG A 3 10.69 -39.63 18.01
CA ARG A 3 11.49 -38.60 17.32
C ARG A 3 11.68 -39.05 15.87
N ARG A 4 11.13 -38.34 14.92
CA ARG A 4 11.49 -38.46 13.50
C ARG A 4 12.59 -37.46 13.20
N THR A 5 13.80 -37.97 13.07
CA THR A 5 14.97 -37.27 12.55
C THR A 5 14.75 -36.99 11.07
N LEU A 6 14.60 -35.72 10.68
CA LEU A 6 14.65 -35.32 9.27
C LEU A 6 16.11 -35.26 8.85
N LEU A 7 16.51 -36.19 7.97
CA LEU A 7 17.80 -36.22 7.29
C LEU A 7 17.92 -34.98 6.38
N MET A 8 18.98 -34.22 6.58
CA MET A 8 19.45 -33.22 5.63
C MET A 8 19.99 -33.95 4.40
N ALA A 9 19.24 -33.88 3.28
CA ALA A 9 19.77 -34.22 1.97
C ALA A 9 20.28 -32.92 1.34
N GLY A 10 21.61 -32.76 1.30
CA GLY A 10 22.27 -31.74 0.49
C GLY A 10 22.06 -32.08 -0.99
N GLY A 11 21.39 -31.20 -1.70
CA GLY A 11 21.17 -31.27 -3.14
C GLY A 11 21.10 -29.88 -3.72
N GLY A 12 21.92 -29.67 -4.75
CA GLY A 12 22.26 -28.51 -5.52
C GLY A 12 21.26 -27.36 -5.60
N LEU A 13 21.80 -26.15 -5.47
CA LEU A 13 21.18 -24.87 -5.74
C LEU A 13 20.69 -24.80 -7.22
N ALA A 14 19.47 -25.22 -7.48
CA ALA A 14 18.71 -24.73 -8.60
C ALA A 14 18.06 -23.43 -8.13
N THR A 15 18.60 -22.28 -8.56
CA THR A 15 18.01 -20.96 -8.36
C THR A 15 16.73 -20.85 -9.18
N THR A 16 15.64 -21.41 -8.69
CA THR A 16 14.32 -20.97 -9.08
C THR A 16 14.05 -19.69 -8.30
N SER A 17 14.06 -18.55 -9.00
CA SER A 17 13.56 -17.27 -8.50
C SER A 17 12.09 -17.47 -8.10
N LEU A 18 11.85 -17.73 -6.83
CA LEU A 18 10.54 -17.71 -6.21
C LEU A 18 10.12 -16.24 -6.15
N ALA A 19 9.35 -15.79 -7.13
CA ALA A 19 8.67 -14.51 -7.11
C ALA A 19 7.68 -14.52 -5.93
N TRP A 20 8.01 -13.75 -4.92
CA TRP A 20 7.12 -13.40 -3.83
C TRP A 20 6.11 -12.39 -4.39
N THR A 21 5.00 -12.86 -4.95
CA THR A 21 3.95 -11.98 -5.47
C THR A 21 3.15 -11.38 -4.32
N THR A 22 3.75 -10.42 -3.64
CA THR A 22 3.01 -9.39 -2.93
C THR A 22 2.85 -8.24 -3.91
N GLY A 23 1.83 -8.19 -4.76
CA GLY A 23 1.40 -7.07 -5.60
C GLY A 23 2.43 -6.13 -6.25
N CYS A 24 3.71 -6.50 -6.32
CA CYS A 24 4.81 -5.69 -6.83
C CYS A 24 5.74 -6.43 -7.81
N ASP A 25 5.46 -7.69 -8.15
CA ASP A 25 6.28 -8.44 -9.11
C ASP A 25 5.40 -9.12 -10.15
N GLY A 26 5.41 -8.58 -11.37
CA GLY A 26 4.88 -9.21 -12.57
C GLY A 26 5.95 -9.22 -13.68
N PRO A 27 5.98 -10.23 -14.58
CA PRO A 27 7.00 -10.33 -15.62
C PRO A 27 6.85 -9.23 -16.65
N GLY A 28 7.96 -8.55 -16.98
CA GLY A 28 8.04 -7.51 -17.98
C GLY A 28 7.77 -8.02 -19.40
N GLY A 29 6.96 -7.29 -20.14
CA GLY A 29 6.67 -7.52 -21.56
C GLY A 29 6.27 -6.23 -22.27
N ALA A 30 6.81 -6.05 -23.47
CA ALA A 30 6.95 -4.86 -24.30
C ALA A 30 5.66 -4.16 -24.75
N SER A 31 5.84 -2.90 -25.11
CA SER A 31 4.94 -1.82 -25.52
C SER A 31 4.23 -2.01 -26.86
N ALA A 32 2.95 -1.59 -26.97
CA ALA A 32 2.34 -1.04 -28.19
C ALA A 32 1.02 -0.27 -27.93
N ALA A 33 0.66 0.64 -28.84
CA ALA A 33 -0.14 1.84 -28.68
C ALA A 33 -1.68 1.70 -28.82
N ALA A 34 -2.37 2.61 -28.19
CA ALA A 34 -3.65 3.34 -28.27
C ALA A 34 -4.81 2.94 -29.19
N SER A 35 -6.05 3.01 -28.65
CA SER A 35 -7.17 3.75 -29.27
C SER A 35 -8.29 4.10 -28.28
N SER A 36 -9.03 5.14 -28.59
CA SER A 36 -9.92 5.97 -27.79
C SER A 36 -11.37 5.49 -27.72
N GLY A 37 -12.09 5.81 -26.64
CA GLY A 37 -13.56 5.74 -26.57
C GLY A 37 -14.09 6.58 -25.40
N GLY A 38 -14.93 7.58 -25.71
CA GLY A 38 -15.46 8.55 -24.77
C GLY A 38 -16.79 8.12 -24.12
N ALA A 39 -17.14 8.76 -23.01
CA ALA A 39 -18.51 8.79 -22.47
C ALA A 39 -18.78 10.11 -21.75
N ALA A 40 -20.02 10.57 -21.88
CA ALA A 40 -20.55 11.88 -21.65
C ALA A 40 -20.82 12.22 -20.17
N GLY A 41 -20.77 13.54 -19.86
CA GLY A 41 -21.03 14.10 -18.54
C GLY A 41 -22.45 14.65 -18.40
N GLY A 42 -22.93 14.70 -17.15
CA GLY A 42 -24.09 15.44 -16.72
C GLY A 42 -23.68 16.66 -15.91
N THR A 43 -24.18 17.84 -16.26
CA THR A 43 -23.94 19.12 -15.63
C THR A 43 -24.92 19.38 -14.50
N VAL A 44 -24.44 19.81 -13.33
CA VAL A 44 -25.24 20.50 -12.31
C VAL A 44 -24.64 21.88 -12.06
N ASN A 45 -25.47 22.90 -12.27
CA ASN A 45 -25.10 24.30 -12.24
C ASN A 45 -25.40 24.90 -10.88
N THR A 46 -24.39 25.42 -10.18
CA THR A 46 -24.57 26.38 -9.08
C THR A 46 -23.62 27.55 -9.31
N ALA A 47 -24.17 28.71 -9.49
CA ALA A 47 -23.46 29.94 -9.78
C ALA A 47 -22.69 30.43 -8.55
N ALA A 48 -21.38 30.11 -8.50
CA ALA A 48 -20.40 30.86 -7.73
C ALA A 48 -19.73 31.88 -8.63
N ALA A 49 -19.31 33.02 -8.09
CA ALA A 49 -18.61 34.06 -8.83
C ALA A 49 -17.52 33.47 -9.70
N ALA A 50 -17.54 33.72 -10.99
CA ALA A 50 -16.65 33.14 -11.98
C ALA A 50 -15.21 33.51 -11.63
N LYS A 51 -14.44 32.52 -11.18
CA LYS A 51 -12.99 32.66 -10.97
C LYS A 51 -12.30 32.80 -12.33
N SER A 52 -11.23 33.60 -12.38
CA SER A 52 -10.51 33.85 -13.63
C SER A 52 -10.00 32.53 -14.25
N PRO A 53 -10.17 32.31 -15.55
CA PRO A 53 -9.65 31.08 -16.18
C PRO A 53 -8.14 30.99 -16.03
N THR A 54 -7.63 29.77 -15.83
CA THR A 54 -6.20 29.50 -15.67
C THR A 54 -5.49 29.72 -17.00
N THR A 55 -4.73 30.81 -17.11
CA THR A 55 -4.00 31.19 -18.33
C THR A 55 -2.59 30.59 -18.37
N GLN A 56 -1.97 30.57 -19.56
CA GLN A 56 -0.55 30.19 -19.71
C GLN A 56 0.36 31.11 -18.87
N ALA A 57 0.05 32.40 -18.80
CA ALA A 57 0.79 33.36 -17.97
C ALA A 57 0.71 33.00 -16.47
N ALA A 58 -0.47 32.59 -15.99
CA ALA A 58 -0.65 32.15 -14.60
C ALA A 58 0.22 30.92 -14.27
N TRP A 59 0.23 29.92 -15.15
CA TRP A 59 1.10 28.74 -14.99
C TRP A 59 2.58 29.11 -15.03
N SER A 60 3.00 30.02 -15.93
CA SER A 60 4.37 30.48 -15.99
C SER A 60 4.78 31.26 -14.74
N ALA A 61 3.85 32.03 -14.16
CA ALA A 61 4.09 32.71 -12.89
C ALA A 61 4.25 31.71 -11.74
N LEU A 62 3.40 30.69 -11.66
CA LEU A 62 3.57 29.61 -10.67
C LEU A 62 4.95 28.95 -10.82
N GLY A 63 5.33 28.52 -12.04
CA GLY A 63 6.62 27.85 -12.26
C GLY A 63 7.83 28.72 -11.91
N LYS A 64 7.73 30.04 -12.01
CA LYS A 64 8.80 30.97 -11.58
C LYS A 64 8.83 31.20 -10.07
N GLY A 65 7.73 30.97 -9.38
CA GLY A 65 7.61 31.15 -7.93
C GLY A 65 8.05 29.90 -7.13
N LEU A 66 8.19 28.74 -7.80
CA LEU A 66 8.65 27.52 -7.15
C LEU A 66 10.18 27.40 -7.19
N ASP A 67 10.76 26.93 -6.10
CA ASP A 67 12.16 26.44 -6.08
C ASP A 67 12.25 25.02 -6.68
N GLY A 68 11.14 24.32 -6.71
CA GLY A 68 10.96 23.05 -7.40
C GLY A 68 10.61 23.17 -8.87
N ASP A 69 10.37 22.04 -9.53
CA ASP A 69 10.08 21.99 -10.97
C ASP A 69 8.58 21.92 -11.22
N LEU A 70 8.05 22.74 -12.15
CA LEU A 70 6.69 22.64 -12.66
C LEU A 70 6.71 22.03 -14.06
N ILE A 71 6.26 20.78 -14.18
CA ILE A 71 6.22 20.05 -15.45
C ILE A 71 4.83 20.20 -16.08
N ARG A 72 4.77 20.67 -17.33
CA ARG A 72 3.56 20.91 -18.12
C ARG A 72 3.50 20.01 -19.35
N ALA A 73 2.33 19.95 -20.00
CA ALA A 73 2.13 19.13 -21.21
C ALA A 73 3.07 19.46 -22.37
N SER A 74 3.62 20.67 -22.41
CA SER A 74 4.63 21.09 -23.39
C SER A 74 6.03 20.56 -23.12
N ASP A 75 6.29 20.06 -21.92
CA ASP A 75 7.65 19.69 -21.48
C ASP A 75 7.99 18.25 -21.87
N ALA A 76 9.20 18.00 -22.32
CA ALA A 76 9.64 16.68 -22.75
C ALA A 76 9.49 15.58 -21.65
N SER A 77 9.64 15.97 -20.39
CA SER A 77 9.50 15.07 -19.23
C SER A 77 8.04 14.75 -18.86
N TYR A 78 7.06 15.48 -19.41
CA TYR A 78 5.65 15.34 -19.02
C TYR A 78 5.12 13.90 -19.20
N ALA A 79 5.47 13.26 -20.30
CA ALA A 79 5.02 11.89 -20.59
C ALA A 79 5.43 10.89 -19.50
N THR A 80 6.57 11.12 -18.84
CA THR A 80 7.05 10.32 -17.70
C THR A 80 6.48 10.85 -16.39
N ALA A 81 6.54 12.15 -16.16
CA ALA A 81 6.13 12.79 -14.91
C ALA A 81 4.65 12.54 -14.55
N ARG A 82 3.74 12.45 -15.53
CA ARG A 82 2.30 12.23 -15.31
C ARG A 82 1.94 10.80 -14.90
N ARG A 83 2.84 9.82 -15.07
CA ARG A 83 2.56 8.39 -14.85
C ARG A 83 2.50 8.07 -13.37
N LEU A 84 1.56 7.19 -13.01
CA LEU A 84 1.49 6.52 -11.72
C LEU A 84 2.14 5.13 -11.82
N TYR A 85 2.38 4.48 -10.68
CA TYR A 85 2.91 3.10 -10.66
C TYR A 85 1.99 2.13 -11.42
N ASN A 86 0.68 2.21 -11.22
CA ASN A 86 -0.28 1.37 -11.92
C ASN A 86 -0.58 1.93 -13.31
N THR A 87 -0.22 1.18 -14.35
CA THR A 87 -0.34 1.60 -15.75
C THR A 87 -1.79 1.80 -16.21
N ARG A 88 -2.79 1.27 -15.48
CA ARG A 88 -4.22 1.54 -15.74
C ARG A 88 -4.54 3.03 -15.85
N PHE A 89 -3.75 3.86 -15.20
CA PHE A 89 -3.97 5.30 -15.09
C PHE A 89 -3.12 6.11 -16.08
N ASP A 90 -2.47 5.48 -17.04
CA ASP A 90 -1.62 6.16 -18.04
C ASP A 90 -2.39 7.11 -18.97
N ALA A 91 -3.72 6.98 -19.03
CA ALA A 91 -4.58 7.91 -19.77
C ALA A 91 -4.82 9.23 -19.03
N LEU A 92 -4.50 9.35 -17.73
CA LEU A 92 -4.68 10.57 -16.97
C LEU A 92 -3.77 11.69 -17.49
N LYS A 93 -4.34 12.90 -17.63
CA LYS A 93 -3.67 14.09 -18.14
C LYS A 93 -3.80 15.26 -17.15
N PRO A 94 -2.96 15.30 -16.09
CA PRO A 94 -2.93 16.44 -15.18
C PRO A 94 -2.51 17.71 -15.93
N SER A 95 -2.97 18.87 -15.49
CA SER A 95 -2.60 20.17 -16.06
C SER A 95 -1.13 20.50 -15.81
N ALA A 96 -0.61 20.08 -14.65
CA ALA A 96 0.79 20.23 -14.29
C ALA A 96 1.18 19.26 -13.18
N ILE A 97 2.48 19.01 -13.04
CA ILE A 97 3.08 18.30 -11.91
C ILE A 97 4.13 19.23 -11.29
N ALA A 98 3.93 19.63 -10.04
CA ALA A 98 4.86 20.42 -9.25
C ALA A 98 5.66 19.49 -8.34
N TYR A 99 6.95 19.30 -8.62
CA TYR A 99 7.90 18.61 -7.74
C TYR A 99 8.41 19.61 -6.70
N VAL A 100 7.79 19.60 -5.52
CA VAL A 100 8.04 20.59 -4.47
C VAL A 100 9.28 20.23 -3.63
N LYS A 101 10.10 21.23 -3.30
CA LYS A 101 11.35 21.08 -2.53
C LYS A 101 11.23 21.49 -1.07
N HIS A 102 10.21 22.26 -0.70
CA HIS A 102 9.97 22.73 0.65
C HIS A 102 8.51 23.16 0.85
N PRO A 103 8.05 23.42 2.11
CA PRO A 103 6.68 23.81 2.38
C PRO A 103 6.20 25.09 1.65
N GLY A 104 7.11 26.01 1.33
CA GLY A 104 6.81 27.24 0.58
C GLY A 104 6.28 26.94 -0.82
N ASP A 105 6.90 26.00 -1.57
CA ASP A 105 6.41 25.57 -2.88
C ASP A 105 4.99 25.03 -2.80
N ILE A 106 4.68 24.29 -1.73
CA ILE A 106 3.33 23.75 -1.51
C ILE A 106 2.35 24.89 -1.26
N ALA A 107 2.72 25.88 -0.44
CA ALA A 107 1.88 27.05 -0.16
C ALA A 107 1.56 27.83 -1.44
N GLU A 108 2.54 28.02 -2.32
CA GLU A 108 2.35 28.63 -3.65
C GLU A 108 1.41 27.81 -4.54
N CYS A 109 1.58 26.49 -4.59
CA CYS A 109 0.66 25.60 -5.33
C CYS A 109 -0.77 25.69 -4.79
N LEU A 110 -0.97 25.74 -3.46
CA LEU A 110 -2.28 25.84 -2.83
C LEU A 110 -2.89 27.24 -3.04
N ALA A 111 -2.09 28.30 -2.98
CA ALA A 111 -2.53 29.68 -3.29
C ALA A 111 -3.00 29.78 -4.76
N PHE A 112 -2.24 29.19 -5.69
CA PHE A 112 -2.61 29.09 -7.09
C PHE A 112 -3.94 28.31 -7.24
N ALA A 113 -4.07 27.17 -6.60
CA ALA A 113 -5.27 26.33 -6.66
C ALA A 113 -6.51 27.10 -6.17
N ARG A 114 -6.41 27.81 -5.05
CA ARG A 114 -7.53 28.66 -4.53
C ARG A 114 -7.86 29.82 -5.47
N ARG A 115 -6.84 30.47 -6.04
CA ARG A 115 -7.04 31.64 -6.91
C ARG A 115 -7.74 31.29 -8.22
N TYR A 116 -7.37 30.16 -8.82
CA TYR A 116 -7.83 29.77 -10.16
C TYR A 116 -8.79 28.61 -10.16
N ASP A 117 -9.26 28.15 -8.99
CA ASP A 117 -10.12 26.98 -8.82
C ASP A 117 -9.53 25.70 -9.46
N ALA A 118 -8.21 25.59 -9.43
CA ALA A 118 -7.52 24.46 -10.01
C ALA A 118 -7.61 23.24 -9.06
N PRO A 119 -8.20 22.12 -9.49
CA PRO A 119 -8.27 20.94 -8.65
C PRO A 119 -6.87 20.38 -8.40
N VAL A 120 -6.62 19.92 -7.16
CA VAL A 120 -5.30 19.40 -6.76
C VAL A 120 -5.32 17.88 -6.57
N ALA A 121 -4.17 17.26 -6.72
CA ALA A 121 -3.89 15.91 -6.24
C ALA A 121 -2.54 15.91 -5.53
N ILE A 122 -2.39 15.08 -4.49
CA ILE A 122 -1.14 14.94 -3.75
C ILE A 122 -0.50 13.60 -4.12
N ARG A 123 0.80 13.64 -4.41
CA ARG A 123 1.56 12.43 -4.80
C ARG A 123 2.86 12.32 -4.03
N SER A 124 3.15 11.12 -3.51
CA SER A 124 4.43 10.68 -3.00
C SER A 124 4.99 9.56 -3.89
N GLY A 125 4.71 8.28 -3.59
CA GLY A 125 5.14 7.15 -4.45
C GLY A 125 4.25 6.88 -5.66
N GLY A 126 3.07 7.51 -5.78
CA GLY A 126 2.17 7.28 -6.91
C GLY A 126 1.51 5.90 -6.95
N HIS A 127 1.42 5.17 -5.83
CA HIS A 127 0.87 3.82 -5.71
C HIS A 127 -0.64 3.76 -5.42
N SER A 128 -1.39 4.87 -5.50
CA SER A 128 -2.84 4.84 -5.26
C SER A 128 -3.53 3.81 -6.14
N TYR A 129 -4.24 2.86 -5.53
CA TYR A 129 -4.97 1.80 -6.21
C TYR A 129 -6.13 2.31 -7.07
N ALA A 130 -6.68 3.47 -6.72
CA ALA A 130 -7.74 4.17 -7.46
C ALA A 130 -7.22 5.32 -8.35
N GLY A 131 -5.88 5.53 -8.41
CA GLY A 131 -5.27 6.59 -9.21
C GLY A 131 -5.45 8.01 -8.65
N PHE A 132 -5.86 8.16 -7.39
CA PHE A 132 -6.18 9.46 -6.79
C PHE A 132 -4.97 10.38 -6.58
N SER A 133 -3.74 9.86 -6.71
CA SER A 133 -2.52 10.68 -6.69
C SER A 133 -2.29 11.48 -7.98
N SER A 134 -3.25 11.48 -8.92
CA SER A 134 -3.26 12.24 -10.16
C SER A 134 -4.70 12.51 -10.59
N GLY A 135 -4.94 13.06 -11.78
CA GLY A 135 -6.26 13.24 -12.35
C GLY A 135 -6.23 14.19 -13.54
N ASN A 136 -7.23 14.07 -14.43
CA ASN A 136 -7.37 14.97 -15.56
C ASN A 136 -7.59 16.42 -15.10
N GLY A 137 -6.82 17.35 -15.67
CA GLY A 137 -6.94 18.77 -15.37
C GLY A 137 -6.38 19.21 -14.01
N LYS A 138 -5.90 18.29 -13.16
CA LYS A 138 -5.39 18.62 -11.82
C LYS A 138 -3.98 19.20 -11.83
N LEU A 139 -3.68 20.03 -10.83
CA LEU A 139 -2.32 20.31 -10.39
C LEU A 139 -1.90 19.18 -9.42
N VAL A 140 -0.92 18.38 -9.81
CA VAL A 140 -0.33 17.36 -8.94
C VAL A 140 0.77 18.00 -8.11
N ILE A 141 0.62 18.00 -6.79
CA ILE A 141 1.67 18.40 -5.83
C ILE A 141 2.43 17.14 -5.47
N ASP A 142 3.64 16.99 -6.02
CA ASP A 142 4.48 15.81 -5.82
C ASP A 142 5.59 16.09 -4.81
N VAL A 143 5.55 15.36 -3.70
CA VAL A 143 6.50 15.52 -2.60
C VAL A 143 7.73 14.60 -2.73
N SER A 144 7.93 13.93 -3.87
CA SER A 144 9.03 12.95 -4.04
C SER A 144 10.43 13.55 -3.85
N ALA A 145 10.62 14.87 -4.01
CA ALA A 145 11.89 15.54 -3.72
C ALA A 145 12.14 15.75 -2.20
N LEU A 146 11.10 15.63 -1.36
CA LEU A 146 11.22 15.67 0.10
C LEU A 146 11.55 14.26 0.62
N ASN A 147 12.69 13.71 0.29
CA ASN A 147 13.00 12.27 0.46
C ASN A 147 14.08 11.97 1.50
N LYS A 148 14.49 12.94 2.30
CA LYS A 148 15.54 12.74 3.31
C LYS A 148 15.09 11.74 4.37
N VAL A 149 15.92 10.74 4.66
CA VAL A 149 15.81 9.83 5.81
C VAL A 149 16.82 10.29 6.84
N GLY A 150 16.32 10.78 7.98
CA GLY A 150 17.17 11.27 9.07
C GLY A 150 17.77 10.13 9.88
N ALA A 151 19.00 10.30 10.36
CA ALA A 151 19.62 9.37 11.29
C ALA A 151 18.78 9.27 12.59
N PRO A 152 18.57 8.05 13.13
CA PRO A 152 17.82 7.89 14.38
C PRO A 152 18.56 8.55 15.55
N SER A 153 17.79 9.22 16.40
CA SER A 153 18.30 9.85 17.63
C SER A 153 17.23 9.77 18.72
N GLY A 154 17.60 9.38 19.93
CA GLY A 154 16.65 9.27 21.04
C GLY A 154 15.46 8.35 20.78
N GLY A 155 15.66 7.27 20.01
CA GLY A 155 14.60 6.33 19.66
C GLY A 155 13.61 6.84 18.61
N THR A 156 13.90 7.96 17.94
CA THR A 156 13.06 8.55 16.90
C THR A 156 13.85 8.92 15.65
N THR A 157 13.14 9.11 14.53
CA THR A 157 13.73 9.62 13.28
C THR A 157 12.76 10.57 12.58
N ARG A 158 13.28 11.44 11.72
CA ARG A 158 12.53 12.30 10.81
C ARG A 158 12.69 11.80 9.38
N ILE A 159 11.57 11.65 8.67
CA ILE A 159 11.57 11.14 7.30
C ILE A 159 10.74 12.09 6.44
N GLY A 160 11.31 12.57 5.36
CA GLY A 160 10.63 13.39 4.36
C GLY A 160 9.50 12.60 3.70
N ALA A 161 8.38 13.27 3.43
CA ALA A 161 7.14 12.65 2.96
C ALA A 161 7.26 11.92 1.61
N GLY A 162 8.28 12.25 0.82
CA GLY A 162 8.56 11.66 -0.49
C GLY A 162 9.48 10.45 -0.47
N ALA A 163 10.09 10.09 0.67
CA ALA A 163 11.00 8.96 0.77
C ALA A 163 10.31 7.66 0.34
N LYS A 164 11.02 6.83 -0.41
CA LYS A 164 10.56 5.50 -0.82
C LYS A 164 10.89 4.50 0.29
N LEU A 165 10.09 3.42 0.39
CA LEU A 165 10.29 2.45 1.46
C LEU A 165 11.67 1.81 1.43
N ILE A 166 12.24 1.57 0.24
CA ILE A 166 13.60 1.02 0.14
C ILE A 166 14.63 1.96 0.78
N ASP A 167 14.51 3.28 0.55
CA ASP A 167 15.40 4.28 1.14
C ASP A 167 15.24 4.35 2.67
N VAL A 168 14.00 4.19 3.14
CA VAL A 168 13.70 4.15 4.59
C VAL A 168 14.34 2.92 5.23
N TYR A 169 14.22 1.74 4.61
CA TYR A 169 14.80 0.50 5.16
C TYR A 169 16.31 0.53 5.16
N GLU A 170 16.94 0.99 4.10
CA GLU A 170 18.40 1.11 4.07
C GLU A 170 18.91 2.18 5.03
N GLY A 171 18.32 3.37 5.00
CA GLY A 171 18.74 4.47 5.87
C GLY A 171 18.62 4.15 7.35
N LEU A 172 17.59 3.41 7.76
CA LEU A 172 17.40 3.00 9.16
C LEU A 172 18.12 1.70 9.50
N GLY A 173 18.17 0.76 8.56
CA GLY A 173 18.84 -0.55 8.73
C GLY A 173 20.34 -0.41 9.01
N ALA A 174 21.00 0.60 8.41
CA ALA A 174 22.39 0.94 8.70
C ALA A 174 22.64 1.27 10.19
N HIS A 175 21.59 1.63 10.93
CA HIS A 175 21.63 1.91 12.37
C HIS A 175 21.00 0.79 13.22
N GLY A 176 20.67 -0.37 12.63
CA GLY A 176 20.06 -1.51 13.33
C GLY A 176 18.63 -1.27 13.80
N VAL A 177 17.92 -0.30 13.21
CA VAL A 177 16.54 0.03 13.53
C VAL A 177 15.66 0.08 12.28
N THR A 178 14.35 0.11 12.47
CA THR A 178 13.35 0.21 11.41
C THR A 178 12.12 0.98 11.87
N VAL A 179 11.23 1.28 10.91
CA VAL A 179 9.84 1.68 11.09
C VAL A 179 8.97 0.61 10.41
N PRO A 180 7.89 0.12 11.04
CA PRO A 180 7.03 -0.85 10.37
C PRO A 180 6.48 -0.24 9.07
N GLY A 181 6.56 -1.00 7.98
CA GLY A 181 6.12 -0.55 6.65
C GLY A 181 5.83 -1.72 5.73
N GLY A 182 5.36 -1.42 4.53
CA GLY A 182 5.04 -2.40 3.50
C GLY A 182 6.27 -2.95 2.77
N SER A 183 6.07 -3.89 1.86
CA SER A 183 7.14 -4.57 1.13
C SER A 183 7.51 -3.92 -0.21
N CYS A 184 6.63 -3.14 -0.83
CA CYS A 184 6.90 -2.56 -2.15
C CYS A 184 7.93 -1.42 -2.07
N PRO A 185 9.08 -1.50 -2.74
CA PRO A 185 10.23 -0.61 -2.55
C PRO A 185 9.95 0.84 -2.97
N THR A 186 9.13 1.05 -4.01
CA THR A 186 8.82 2.36 -4.59
C THR A 186 7.59 3.04 -3.98
N VAL A 187 6.93 2.40 -3.00
CA VAL A 187 5.84 3.04 -2.24
C VAL A 187 6.40 4.21 -1.44
N GLY A 188 5.70 5.35 -1.49
CA GLY A 188 6.06 6.51 -0.68
C GLY A 188 5.60 6.37 0.77
N ILE A 189 6.50 6.67 1.71
CA ILE A 189 6.27 6.52 3.15
C ILE A 189 5.02 7.28 3.63
N SER A 190 4.76 8.49 3.11
CA SER A 190 3.63 9.29 3.57
C SER A 190 2.28 8.68 3.20
N GLY A 191 2.09 8.29 1.92
CA GLY A 191 0.84 7.67 1.50
C GLY A 191 0.53 6.38 2.27
N LEU A 192 1.55 5.57 2.53
CA LEU A 192 1.43 4.36 3.34
C LEU A 192 0.99 4.68 4.77
N THR A 193 1.72 5.56 5.45
CA THR A 193 1.50 5.93 6.86
C THR A 193 0.12 6.53 7.08
N LEU A 194 -0.27 7.46 6.22
CA LEU A 194 -1.48 8.26 6.39
C LEU A 194 -2.77 7.42 6.31
N GLY A 195 -2.74 6.25 5.67
CA GLY A 195 -3.87 5.32 5.66
C GLY A 195 -3.69 4.09 6.56
N GLY A 196 -2.64 4.05 7.39
CA GLY A 196 -2.35 2.95 8.31
C GLY A 196 -0.95 2.38 8.08
N GLY A 197 -0.77 1.59 7.02
CA GLY A 197 0.49 0.93 6.67
C GLY A 197 0.71 -0.38 7.43
N HIS A 198 0.69 -1.50 6.73
CA HIS A 198 1.00 -2.81 7.32
C HIS A 198 2.15 -3.50 6.58
N GLY A 199 2.82 -4.39 7.25
CA GLY A 199 3.91 -5.21 6.70
C GLY A 199 4.30 -6.32 7.66
N VAL A 200 5.45 -6.96 7.38
CA VAL A 200 5.89 -8.19 8.05
C VAL A 200 6.21 -8.04 9.54
N VAL A 201 6.40 -6.82 10.03
CA VAL A 201 6.65 -6.56 11.47
C VAL A 201 5.48 -5.89 12.18
N SER A 202 4.34 -5.73 11.50
CA SER A 202 3.21 -4.97 12.09
C SER A 202 2.58 -5.67 13.29
N ARG A 203 2.64 -6.99 13.39
CA ARG A 203 2.17 -7.71 14.58
C ARG A 203 3.04 -7.40 15.80
N ALA A 204 4.35 -7.25 15.60
CA ALA A 204 5.29 -6.91 16.68
C ALA A 204 5.23 -5.42 17.05
N TYR A 205 5.15 -4.52 16.07
CA TYR A 205 5.40 -3.10 16.26
C TYR A 205 4.20 -2.18 16.00
N GLY A 206 3.08 -2.72 15.55
CA GLY A 206 1.90 -1.96 15.11
C GLY A 206 1.97 -1.59 13.62
N LEU A 207 0.97 -0.87 13.16
CA LEU A 207 0.95 -0.29 11.82
C LEU A 207 2.00 0.83 11.70
N THR A 208 2.34 1.25 10.49
CA THR A 208 3.25 2.40 10.26
C THR A 208 2.75 3.65 10.99
N CYS A 209 1.44 3.92 10.95
CA CYS A 209 0.83 5.06 11.64
C CYS A 209 0.88 4.97 13.17
N ASP A 210 1.04 3.78 13.74
CA ASP A 210 1.15 3.58 15.19
C ASP A 210 2.54 3.96 15.72
N SER A 211 3.53 3.98 14.84
CA SER A 211 4.89 4.47 15.14
C SER A 211 5.04 5.97 14.88
N LEU A 212 4.06 6.63 14.26
CA LEU A 212 4.09 8.07 14.02
C LEU A 212 3.93 8.83 15.34
N VAL A 213 4.88 9.73 15.64
CA VAL A 213 4.89 10.58 16.85
C VAL A 213 4.68 12.05 16.53
N GLY A 214 4.70 12.45 15.27
CA GLY A 214 4.38 13.79 14.80
C GLY A 214 4.55 13.94 13.30
N ALA A 215 4.03 15.01 12.74
CA ALA A 215 4.15 15.35 11.33
C ALA A 215 4.17 16.86 11.12
N THR A 216 4.81 17.31 10.03
CA THR A 216 4.72 18.68 9.52
C THR A 216 3.80 18.66 8.29
N VAL A 217 2.81 19.55 8.26
CA VAL A 217 1.74 19.60 7.28
C VAL A 217 1.55 21.01 6.74
N VAL A 218 1.40 21.18 5.44
CA VAL A 218 0.89 22.44 4.85
C VAL A 218 -0.62 22.29 4.67
N THR A 219 -1.39 23.08 5.40
CA THR A 219 -2.87 23.06 5.42
C THR A 219 -3.47 23.81 4.22
N ALA A 220 -4.78 23.69 4.02
CA ALA A 220 -5.47 24.26 2.86
C ALA A 220 -5.33 25.79 2.72
N ASP A 221 -5.09 26.50 3.82
CA ASP A 221 -4.82 27.96 3.85
C ASP A 221 -3.35 28.31 3.51
N GLY A 222 -2.50 27.32 3.31
CA GLY A 222 -1.07 27.48 3.00
C GLY A 222 -0.15 27.59 4.20
N LYS A 223 -0.69 27.47 5.44
CA LYS A 223 0.14 27.50 6.64
C LYS A 223 0.82 26.16 6.87
N THR A 224 2.08 26.23 7.33
CA THR A 224 2.80 25.06 7.81
C THR A 224 2.53 24.87 9.29
N VAL A 225 2.06 23.71 9.69
CA VAL A 225 1.78 23.34 11.07
C VAL A 225 2.51 22.06 11.46
N ASP A 226 3.08 22.04 12.66
CA ASP A 226 3.56 20.81 13.29
C ASP A 226 2.44 20.22 14.13
N CYS A 227 2.17 18.93 13.96
CA CYS A 227 1.15 18.23 14.74
C CYS A 227 1.73 17.01 15.44
N ASP A 228 1.28 16.79 16.67
CA ASP A 228 1.61 15.66 17.53
C ASP A 228 0.52 15.52 18.63
N ALA A 229 0.77 14.71 19.66
CA ALA A 229 -0.20 14.49 20.74
C ALA A 229 -0.51 15.76 21.56
N GLY A 230 0.39 16.75 21.58
CA GLY A 230 0.23 18.03 22.31
C GLY A 230 -0.16 19.20 21.42
N HIS A 231 0.14 19.14 20.13
CA HIS A 231 -0.09 20.22 19.17
C HIS A 231 -0.97 19.73 18.02
N HIS A 232 -2.06 20.44 17.71
CA HIS A 232 -3.03 20.02 16.69
C HIS A 232 -3.43 18.55 16.82
N PRO A 233 -3.83 18.05 18.02
CA PRO A 233 -4.01 16.63 18.31
C PRO A 233 -5.08 15.98 17.46
N ASP A 234 -6.10 16.72 17.04
CA ASP A 234 -7.15 16.19 16.16
C ASP A 234 -6.65 15.95 14.74
N LEU A 235 -5.81 16.86 14.21
CA LEU A 235 -5.15 16.65 12.93
C LEU A 235 -4.21 15.44 13.01
N PHE A 236 -3.38 15.37 14.05
CA PHE A 236 -2.47 14.25 14.29
C PHE A 236 -3.22 12.92 14.40
N TRP A 237 -4.35 12.90 15.10
CA TRP A 237 -5.22 11.72 15.17
C TRP A 237 -5.75 11.32 13.79
N ALA A 238 -6.23 12.28 12.99
CA ALA A 238 -6.77 12.05 11.66
C ALA A 238 -5.71 11.54 10.67
N LEU A 239 -4.47 12.05 10.74
CA LEU A 239 -3.36 11.61 9.90
C LEU A 239 -2.99 10.14 10.14
N ARG A 240 -3.34 9.56 11.29
CA ARG A 240 -3.06 8.16 11.61
C ARG A 240 -4.22 7.24 11.17
N GLY A 241 -4.47 7.18 9.85
CA GLY A 241 -5.45 6.28 9.23
C GLY A 241 -6.42 6.92 8.24
N ALA A 242 -6.54 8.27 8.21
CA ALA A 242 -7.41 8.98 7.28
C ALA A 242 -6.73 10.18 6.60
N GLY A 243 -5.40 10.27 6.71
CA GLY A 243 -4.66 11.42 6.23
C GLY A 243 -4.45 11.49 4.71
N ASN A 244 -4.77 10.45 3.97
CA ASN A 244 -4.48 10.31 2.53
C ASN A 244 -5.09 11.42 1.67
N GLY A 245 -4.42 12.59 1.61
CA GLY A 245 -4.82 13.73 0.79
C GLY A 245 -6.10 14.44 1.28
N ASN A 246 -6.50 14.26 2.53
CA ASN A 246 -7.76 14.80 3.05
C ASN A 246 -7.62 16.14 3.78
N PHE A 247 -6.50 16.40 4.46
CA PHE A 247 -6.40 17.51 5.42
C PHE A 247 -5.27 18.49 5.12
N GLY A 248 -4.37 18.15 4.22
CA GLY A 248 -3.18 18.94 3.89
C GLY A 248 -2.13 18.11 3.18
N VAL A 249 -1.01 18.74 2.85
CA VAL A 249 0.16 18.13 2.25
C VAL A 249 1.21 17.90 3.32
N VAL A 250 1.47 16.65 3.68
CA VAL A 250 2.52 16.29 4.64
C VAL A 250 3.88 16.46 3.98
N THR A 251 4.81 17.09 4.69
CA THR A 251 6.19 17.34 4.23
C THR A 251 7.23 16.52 4.97
N GLU A 252 7.00 16.24 6.25
CA GLU A 252 7.87 15.45 7.11
C GLU A 252 7.03 14.62 8.08
N LEU A 253 7.52 13.43 8.39
CA LEU A 253 6.96 12.48 9.36
C LEU A 253 8.02 12.19 10.42
N ARG A 254 7.63 12.22 11.71
CA ARG A 254 8.48 11.85 12.85
C ARG A 254 8.03 10.51 13.40
N PHE A 255 8.91 9.52 13.38
CA PHE A 255 8.60 8.16 13.82
C PHE A 255 9.39 7.75 15.06
N ARG A 256 8.76 6.98 15.94
CA ARG A 256 9.45 6.10 16.85
C ARG A 256 10.07 4.97 16.04
N THR A 257 11.34 4.67 16.31
CA THR A 257 12.05 3.55 15.69
C THR A 257 11.95 2.28 16.53
N HIS A 258 12.10 1.13 15.89
CA HIS A 258 12.07 -0.18 16.51
C HIS A 258 13.34 -0.96 16.13
N PRO A 259 13.77 -1.95 16.93
CA PRO A 259 14.89 -2.81 16.55
C PRO A 259 14.68 -3.53 15.22
N ALA A 260 15.75 -3.68 14.44
CA ALA A 260 15.80 -4.45 13.21
C ALA A 260 16.76 -5.65 13.36
N PRO A 261 16.42 -6.66 14.20
CA PRO A 261 17.30 -7.78 14.49
C PRO A 261 17.39 -8.75 13.30
N ARG A 262 18.24 -9.78 13.43
CA ARG A 262 18.14 -10.94 12.53
C ARG A 262 16.75 -11.57 12.67
N ALA A 263 16.25 -12.10 11.55
CA ALA A 263 14.92 -12.65 11.42
C ALA A 263 14.96 -14.05 10.80
N VAL A 264 13.83 -14.69 10.70
CA VAL A 264 13.66 -15.95 9.97
C VAL A 264 12.47 -15.81 9.04
N MET A 265 12.66 -16.14 7.77
CA MET A 265 11.59 -16.24 6.77
C MET A 265 11.20 -17.71 6.60
N ALA A 266 9.90 -17.99 6.48
CA ALA A 266 9.39 -19.30 6.11
C ALA A 266 8.49 -19.20 4.89
N TYR A 267 8.57 -20.20 4.01
CA TYR A 267 7.68 -20.37 2.89
C TYR A 267 7.26 -21.83 2.76
N MET A 268 5.96 -22.06 2.58
CA MET A 268 5.36 -23.37 2.55
C MET A 268 4.34 -23.47 1.41
N THR A 269 4.29 -24.63 0.74
CA THR A 269 3.28 -24.91 -0.29
C THR A 269 2.62 -26.26 -0.07
N TRP A 270 1.39 -26.38 -0.53
CA TRP A 270 0.63 -27.63 -0.54
C TRP A 270 -0.02 -27.87 -1.90
N PRO A 271 -0.37 -29.10 -2.24
CA PRO A 271 -1.25 -29.38 -3.37
C PRO A 271 -2.61 -28.68 -3.18
N TRP A 272 -3.24 -28.25 -4.28
CA TRP A 272 -4.54 -27.56 -4.23
C TRP A 272 -5.62 -28.33 -3.47
N ALA A 273 -5.61 -29.67 -3.54
CA ALA A 273 -6.53 -30.51 -2.76
C ALA A 273 -6.47 -30.27 -1.24
N LYS A 274 -5.42 -29.65 -0.73
CA LYS A 274 -5.26 -29.26 0.68
C LYS A 274 -5.68 -27.82 0.97
N ALA A 275 -6.08 -27.03 -0.01
CA ALA A 275 -6.34 -25.59 0.13
C ALA A 275 -7.39 -25.27 1.22
N ALA A 276 -8.47 -26.07 1.32
CA ALA A 276 -9.49 -25.89 2.37
C ALA A 276 -8.91 -26.12 3.75
N ALA A 277 -8.08 -27.15 3.94
CA ALA A 277 -7.44 -27.46 5.21
C ALA A 277 -6.37 -26.39 5.57
N VAL A 278 -5.59 -25.91 4.58
CA VAL A 278 -4.64 -24.81 4.77
C VAL A 278 -5.37 -23.56 5.26
N LEU A 279 -6.42 -23.12 4.57
CA LEU A 279 -7.19 -21.93 4.97
C LEU A 279 -7.85 -22.12 6.34
N GLY A 280 -8.49 -23.26 6.56
CA GLY A 280 -9.16 -23.61 7.83
C GLY A 280 -8.22 -23.56 9.03
N SER A 281 -6.97 -24.03 8.86
CA SER A 281 -5.93 -24.00 9.88
C SER A 281 -5.29 -22.62 10.02
N TRP A 282 -4.88 -22.00 8.91
CA TRP A 282 -4.16 -20.74 8.91
C TRP A 282 -4.97 -19.60 9.56
N GLN A 283 -6.26 -19.49 9.28
CA GLN A 283 -7.10 -18.41 9.82
C GLN A 283 -7.26 -18.44 11.35
N LYS A 284 -6.98 -19.60 11.98
CA LYS A 284 -6.90 -19.76 13.42
C LYS A 284 -5.46 -19.59 13.91
N TRP A 285 -4.52 -20.17 13.19
CA TRP A 285 -3.10 -20.18 13.53
C TRP A 285 -2.44 -18.80 13.36
N GLY A 286 -2.58 -18.16 12.20
CA GLY A 286 -1.83 -16.94 11.85
C GLY A 286 -2.10 -15.77 12.78
N PRO A 287 -3.37 -15.37 13.02
CA PRO A 287 -3.70 -14.27 13.94
C PRO A 287 -3.34 -14.54 15.41
N ASP A 288 -3.29 -15.80 15.83
CA ASP A 288 -3.10 -16.20 17.23
C ASP A 288 -1.62 -16.56 17.55
N GLN A 289 -0.68 -16.31 16.62
CA GLN A 289 0.74 -16.49 16.90
C GLN A 289 1.27 -15.42 17.88
N ALA A 290 2.47 -15.69 18.44
CA ALA A 290 3.24 -14.66 19.14
C ALA A 290 3.43 -13.42 18.25
N ASP A 291 3.58 -12.26 18.86
CA ASP A 291 3.62 -10.97 18.15
C ASP A 291 4.78 -10.89 17.14
N GLU A 292 5.88 -11.54 17.43
CA GLU A 292 7.07 -11.61 16.58
C GLU A 292 6.83 -12.38 15.28
N ILE A 293 5.76 -13.21 15.22
CA ILE A 293 5.47 -14.05 14.06
C ILE A 293 4.33 -13.43 13.25
N TRP A 294 4.65 -12.96 12.07
CA TRP A 294 3.69 -12.52 11.05
C TRP A 294 3.51 -13.62 10.00
N SER A 295 2.34 -13.67 9.36
CA SER A 295 2.10 -14.59 8.25
C SER A 295 1.06 -14.08 7.27
N THR A 296 1.14 -14.61 6.05
CA THR A 296 0.14 -14.44 4.99
C THR A 296 -0.09 -15.78 4.29
N THR A 297 -1.31 -16.02 3.83
CA THR A 297 -1.62 -17.15 2.96
C THR A 297 -2.14 -16.65 1.62
N HIS A 298 -1.69 -17.28 0.53
CA HIS A 298 -2.02 -16.91 -0.83
C HIS A 298 -2.77 -18.04 -1.52
N PHE A 299 -3.78 -17.67 -2.30
CA PHE A 299 -4.55 -18.55 -3.16
C PHE A 299 -4.54 -17.96 -4.57
N ASP A 300 -3.89 -18.64 -5.50
CA ASP A 300 -3.61 -18.12 -6.84
C ASP A 300 -4.52 -18.77 -7.88
N ALA A 301 -5.28 -17.96 -8.61
CA ALA A 301 -5.95 -18.38 -9.84
C ALA A 301 -4.91 -18.36 -10.98
N ARG A 302 -4.72 -19.51 -11.63
CA ARG A 302 -3.76 -19.68 -12.72
C ARG A 302 -4.52 -19.97 -14.02
N PRO A 303 -4.33 -19.14 -15.07
CA PRO A 303 -4.99 -19.34 -16.35
C PRO A 303 -4.76 -20.76 -16.90
N GLY A 304 -5.84 -21.55 -17.04
CA GLY A 304 -5.79 -22.91 -17.58
C GLY A 304 -4.99 -23.93 -16.76
N GLY A 305 -4.51 -23.58 -15.57
CA GLY A 305 -3.69 -24.41 -14.71
C GLY A 305 -4.36 -24.76 -13.38
N THR A 306 -3.71 -25.63 -12.61
CA THR A 306 -4.11 -25.93 -11.22
C THR A 306 -3.85 -24.71 -10.34
N PRO A 307 -4.82 -24.26 -9.55
CA PRO A 307 -4.62 -23.16 -8.61
C PRO A 307 -3.50 -23.45 -7.61
N GLY A 308 -2.91 -22.38 -7.07
CA GLY A 308 -1.85 -22.46 -6.06
C GLY A 308 -2.35 -22.16 -4.65
N VAL A 309 -1.74 -22.78 -3.65
CA VAL A 309 -1.87 -22.40 -2.24
C VAL A 309 -0.51 -22.38 -1.56
N SER A 310 -0.24 -21.28 -0.85
CA SER A 310 1.02 -21.12 -0.10
C SER A 310 0.80 -20.33 1.18
N VAL A 311 1.73 -20.48 2.11
CA VAL A 311 1.82 -19.68 3.33
C VAL A 311 3.23 -19.14 3.43
N ALA A 312 3.35 -17.84 3.66
CA ALA A 312 4.59 -17.20 4.04
C ALA A 312 4.53 -16.76 5.49
N ALA A 313 5.63 -16.87 6.20
CA ALA A 313 5.75 -16.34 7.55
C ALA A 313 7.10 -15.64 7.75
N PHE A 314 7.11 -14.67 8.66
CA PHE A 314 8.28 -13.92 9.06
C PHE A 314 8.33 -13.83 10.58
N SER A 315 9.48 -14.05 11.17
CA SER A 315 9.66 -14.00 12.61
C SER A 315 10.87 -13.15 13.00
N LEU A 316 10.66 -12.22 13.93
CA LEU A 316 11.73 -11.53 14.65
C LEU A 316 12.32 -12.38 15.79
N GLY A 317 11.72 -13.54 16.08
CA GLY A 317 12.17 -14.51 17.06
C GLY A 317 13.17 -15.50 16.49
N GLY A 318 13.48 -16.53 17.29
CA GLY A 318 14.45 -17.56 16.93
C GLY A 318 13.96 -18.51 15.83
N TYR A 319 14.93 -19.17 15.16
CA TYR A 319 14.65 -20.20 14.14
C TYR A 319 13.72 -21.30 14.66
N ARG A 320 13.98 -21.77 15.89
CA ARG A 320 13.17 -22.84 16.51
C ARG A 320 11.74 -22.40 16.80
N ASP A 321 11.55 -21.14 17.13
CA ASP A 321 10.21 -20.62 17.44
C ASP A 321 9.34 -20.64 16.17
N LEU A 322 9.89 -20.15 15.04
CA LEU A 322 9.18 -20.21 13.76
C LEU A 322 9.00 -21.65 13.28
N GLN A 323 10.00 -22.52 13.44
CA GLN A 323 9.88 -23.94 13.09
C GLN A 323 8.75 -24.61 13.87
N ASN A 324 8.70 -24.43 15.19
CA ASN A 324 7.62 -24.96 16.03
C ASN A 324 6.26 -24.42 15.63
N ALA A 325 6.19 -23.15 15.23
CA ALA A 325 4.94 -22.54 14.75
C ALA A 325 4.48 -23.17 13.42
N VAL A 326 5.41 -23.38 12.48
CA VAL A 326 5.16 -24.07 11.19
C VAL A 326 4.70 -25.51 11.40
N ASP A 327 5.36 -26.26 12.29
CA ASP A 327 4.97 -27.64 12.62
C ASP A 327 3.54 -27.68 13.21
N LYS A 328 3.19 -26.72 14.10
CA LYS A 328 1.84 -26.60 14.65
C LYS A 328 0.79 -26.30 13.57
N LEU A 329 1.11 -25.54 12.52
CA LEU A 329 0.18 -25.32 11.42
C LEU A 329 -0.13 -26.62 10.67
N ALA A 330 0.90 -27.43 10.43
CA ALA A 330 0.76 -28.71 9.74
C ALA A 330 0.00 -29.76 10.55
N ASP A 331 0.27 -29.83 11.85
CA ASP A 331 -0.20 -30.90 12.74
C ASP A 331 -1.55 -30.62 13.41
N GLN A 332 -2.25 -29.53 13.08
CA GLN A 332 -3.57 -29.26 13.63
C GLN A 332 -4.57 -30.39 13.31
N PRO A 333 -5.45 -30.76 14.23
CA PRO A 333 -6.54 -31.70 13.93
C PRO A 333 -7.41 -31.22 12.75
N GLY A 334 -7.51 -32.03 11.71
CA GLY A 334 -8.15 -31.63 10.44
C GLY A 334 -7.31 -30.66 9.60
N GLY A 335 -6.06 -30.45 9.96
CA GLY A 335 -5.13 -29.57 9.27
C GLY A 335 -4.60 -30.11 7.93
N PRO A 336 -3.76 -29.34 7.26
CA PRO A 336 -3.28 -29.68 5.92
C PRO A 336 -2.29 -30.85 5.90
N GLY A 337 -1.72 -31.21 7.05
CA GLY A 337 -0.57 -32.12 7.12
C GLY A 337 0.72 -31.45 6.62
N PRO A 338 1.79 -32.24 6.43
CA PRO A 338 3.08 -31.74 5.96
C PRO A 338 2.95 -31.00 4.63
N ALA A 339 3.63 -29.86 4.50
CA ALA A 339 3.72 -29.14 3.24
C ALA A 339 4.57 -29.92 2.22
N SER A 340 4.25 -29.76 0.94
CA SER A 340 5.05 -30.36 -0.16
C SER A 340 6.42 -29.72 -0.29
N HIS A 341 6.52 -28.47 0.09
CA HIS A 341 7.77 -27.71 0.16
C HIS A 341 7.75 -26.83 1.40
N VAL A 342 8.85 -26.83 2.14
CA VAL A 342 9.09 -25.96 3.29
C VAL A 342 10.50 -25.40 3.18
N SER A 343 10.62 -24.08 3.30
CA SER A 343 11.92 -23.43 3.52
C SER A 343 11.85 -22.57 4.78
N LEU A 344 12.88 -22.63 5.62
CA LEU A 344 13.10 -21.71 6.73
C LEU A 344 14.51 -21.12 6.57
N THR A 345 14.60 -19.82 6.43
CA THR A 345 15.85 -19.13 6.12
C THR A 345 16.13 -18.06 7.17
N PRO A 346 17.17 -18.24 8.02
CA PRO A 346 17.68 -17.14 8.84
C PRO A 346 18.25 -16.03 7.93
N ILE A 347 17.90 -14.78 8.21
CA ILE A 347 18.18 -13.65 7.32
C ILE A 347 18.37 -12.36 8.13
N GLY A 348 19.13 -11.40 7.63
CA GLY A 348 19.15 -10.04 8.16
C GLY A 348 17.83 -9.33 7.91
N TYR A 349 17.42 -8.41 8.80
CA TYR A 349 16.15 -7.69 8.60
C TYR A 349 16.12 -6.93 7.27
N LEU A 350 17.17 -6.15 6.97
CA LEU A 350 17.23 -5.38 5.71
C LEU A 350 17.21 -6.31 4.49
N GLU A 351 18.01 -7.39 4.52
CA GLU A 351 18.04 -8.40 3.46
C GLU A 351 16.65 -9.05 3.25
N ALA A 352 15.88 -9.25 4.33
CA ALA A 352 14.50 -9.74 4.24
C ALA A 352 13.59 -8.72 3.57
N MET A 353 13.73 -7.42 3.90
CA MET A 353 12.94 -6.36 3.24
C MET A 353 13.28 -6.26 1.75
N GLU A 354 14.56 -6.39 1.38
CA GLU A 354 15.00 -6.46 -0.01
C GLU A 354 14.43 -7.70 -0.73
N ALA A 355 14.37 -8.85 -0.05
CA ALA A 355 13.76 -10.05 -0.62
C ALA A 355 12.27 -9.87 -0.89
N TYR A 356 11.51 -9.31 0.07
CA TYR A 356 10.09 -8.98 -0.14
C TYR A 356 9.87 -7.89 -1.18
N ALA A 357 10.84 -7.01 -1.38
CA ALA A 357 10.83 -5.95 -2.38
C ALA A 357 11.17 -6.43 -3.81
N GLY A 358 11.54 -7.71 -4.00
CA GLY A 358 12.10 -8.19 -5.28
C GLY A 358 13.47 -7.57 -5.60
N CYS A 359 14.17 -7.10 -4.57
CA CYS A 359 15.43 -6.37 -4.65
C CYS A 359 16.66 -7.19 -4.21
N SER A 360 16.51 -8.47 -3.88
CA SER A 360 17.65 -9.32 -3.51
C SER A 360 18.78 -9.21 -4.54
N LYS A 361 20.00 -8.94 -4.08
CA LYS A 361 21.20 -8.77 -4.92
C LYS A 361 21.19 -7.54 -5.83
N LYS A 362 20.28 -6.59 -5.64
CA LYS A 362 20.28 -5.30 -6.30
C LYS A 362 20.84 -4.24 -5.36
N SER A 363 21.47 -3.21 -5.93
CA SER A 363 21.78 -2.00 -5.15
C SER A 363 20.50 -1.20 -4.88
N ASN A 364 20.53 -0.31 -3.88
CA ASN A 364 19.44 0.64 -3.63
C ASN A 364 19.03 1.38 -4.91
N ALA A 365 19.98 1.92 -5.64
CA ALA A 365 19.74 2.62 -6.90
C ALA A 365 18.96 1.77 -7.92
N GLN A 366 19.24 0.46 -8.00
CA GLN A 366 18.53 -0.47 -8.87
C GLN A 366 17.11 -0.78 -8.38
N CYS A 367 16.82 -0.59 -7.09
CA CYS A 367 15.52 -0.81 -6.48
C CYS A 367 14.56 0.38 -6.62
N HIS A 368 14.81 1.24 -7.58
CA HIS A 368 13.94 2.33 -8.00
C HIS A 368 13.40 2.11 -9.41
N MET A 369 12.39 2.88 -9.79
CA MET A 369 12.02 3.04 -11.19
C MET A 369 13.11 3.82 -11.93
N GLN A 370 13.37 3.46 -13.18
CA GLN A 370 14.35 4.15 -14.01
C GLN A 370 13.91 5.58 -14.33
N GLY A 371 14.84 6.53 -14.25
CA GLY A 371 14.62 7.93 -14.63
C GLY A 371 15.40 8.92 -13.81
N THR A 372 15.23 10.21 -14.16
CA THR A 372 15.90 11.36 -13.51
C THR A 372 14.93 12.23 -12.70
N LEU A 373 13.63 11.94 -12.74
CA LEU A 373 12.64 12.66 -11.95
C LEU A 373 12.77 12.33 -10.45
N PRO A 374 12.37 13.21 -9.54
CA PRO A 374 12.38 12.93 -8.12
C PRO A 374 11.65 11.60 -7.79
N GLY A 375 12.28 10.78 -6.96
CA GLY A 375 11.80 9.44 -6.61
C GLY A 375 12.10 8.34 -7.63
N HIS A 376 12.84 8.65 -8.73
CA HIS A 376 13.43 7.71 -9.67
C HIS A 376 14.94 7.65 -9.50
N ASN A 377 15.58 6.70 -10.17
CA ASN A 377 17.04 6.59 -10.21
C ASN A 377 17.48 6.21 -11.64
N GLY A 378 18.57 6.81 -12.12
CA GLY A 378 19.12 6.51 -13.47
C GLY A 378 19.53 5.05 -13.64
N ALA A 379 19.96 4.38 -12.56
CA ALA A 379 20.27 2.95 -12.50
C ALA A 379 19.05 2.07 -12.14
N GLY A 380 17.86 2.65 -11.98
CA GLY A 380 16.65 1.95 -11.58
C GLY A 380 16.28 0.82 -12.55
N THR A 381 15.83 -0.31 -12.01
CA THR A 381 15.47 -1.51 -12.79
C THR A 381 14.04 -1.97 -12.56
N LEU A 382 13.31 -1.32 -11.65
CA LEU A 382 11.94 -1.74 -11.32
C LEU A 382 10.96 -1.28 -12.40
N GLY A 383 10.03 -2.15 -12.72
CA GLY A 383 8.95 -1.92 -13.65
C GLY A 383 7.71 -1.32 -13.00
N ARG A 384 6.71 -1.06 -13.82
CA ARG A 384 5.36 -0.64 -13.45
C ARG A 384 4.40 -1.79 -13.74
N GLU A 385 3.29 -1.87 -13.03
CA GLU A 385 2.35 -2.97 -13.15
C GLU A 385 0.96 -2.50 -13.57
N THR A 386 0.19 -3.43 -14.17
CA THR A 386 -1.22 -3.23 -14.50
C THR A 386 -2.05 -4.19 -13.66
N TYR A 387 -2.78 -3.65 -12.68
CA TYR A 387 -3.61 -4.48 -11.79
C TYR A 387 -4.87 -3.75 -11.33
N ALA A 388 -5.82 -4.53 -10.81
CA ALA A 388 -6.93 -4.06 -10.00
C ALA A 388 -6.97 -4.85 -8.70
N ALA A 389 -7.33 -4.17 -7.61
CA ALA A 389 -7.44 -4.82 -6.31
C ALA A 389 -8.61 -4.26 -5.51
N ARG A 390 -9.11 -5.10 -4.60
CA ARG A 390 -10.15 -4.80 -3.61
C ARG A 390 -9.78 -5.44 -2.28
N SER A 391 -10.45 -5.09 -1.19
CA SER A 391 -10.12 -5.64 0.12
C SER A 391 -11.33 -5.85 1.02
N HIS A 392 -11.16 -6.74 2.01
CA HIS A 392 -12.06 -6.88 3.15
C HIS A 392 -11.27 -7.13 4.42
N PHE A 393 -11.76 -6.60 5.54
CA PHE A 393 -11.35 -7.06 6.87
C PHE A 393 -12.25 -8.19 7.35
N PHE A 394 -11.69 -9.07 8.19
CA PHE A 394 -12.39 -10.18 8.83
C PHE A 394 -12.12 -10.16 10.33
N ASP A 395 -13.19 -10.01 11.12
CA ASP A 395 -13.11 -9.95 12.58
C ASP A 395 -13.22 -11.34 13.22
N ARG A 396 -13.58 -12.35 12.42
CA ARG A 396 -13.71 -13.76 12.80
C ARG A 396 -13.26 -14.68 11.68
N SER A 397 -12.99 -15.93 12.02
CA SER A 397 -12.68 -16.96 11.04
C SER A 397 -13.86 -17.21 10.09
N LEU A 398 -13.57 -17.51 8.84
CA LEU A 398 -14.55 -17.95 7.86
C LEU A 398 -15.18 -19.27 8.29
N SER A 399 -16.48 -19.39 8.08
CA SER A 399 -17.19 -20.67 8.17
C SER A 399 -16.75 -21.60 7.02
N ALA A 400 -17.12 -22.88 7.11
CA ALA A 400 -16.90 -23.84 6.01
C ALA A 400 -17.46 -23.32 4.69
N ALA A 401 -18.64 -22.69 4.69
CA ALA A 401 -19.24 -22.07 3.52
C ALA A 401 -18.41 -20.89 2.98
N GLY A 402 -17.82 -20.05 3.86
CA GLY A 402 -16.94 -18.96 3.47
C GLY A 402 -15.64 -19.46 2.84
N VAL A 403 -15.03 -20.50 3.41
CA VAL A 403 -13.86 -21.18 2.85
C VAL A 403 -14.19 -21.71 1.45
N GLN A 404 -15.31 -22.43 1.30
CA GLN A 404 -15.71 -22.98 0.01
C GLN A 404 -16.01 -21.88 -1.03
N THR A 405 -16.62 -20.76 -0.59
CA THR A 405 -16.86 -19.60 -1.48
C THR A 405 -15.54 -19.05 -1.99
N LEU A 406 -14.54 -18.83 -1.12
CA LEU A 406 -13.22 -18.31 -1.52
C LEU A 406 -12.56 -19.23 -2.54
N LEU A 407 -12.47 -20.54 -2.26
CA LEU A 407 -11.78 -21.49 -3.13
C LEU A 407 -12.46 -21.65 -4.48
N SER A 408 -13.80 -21.71 -4.52
CA SER A 408 -14.54 -21.81 -5.79
C SER A 408 -14.38 -20.57 -6.68
N GLN A 409 -14.21 -19.38 -6.09
CA GLN A 409 -13.91 -18.15 -6.83
C GLN A 409 -12.49 -18.18 -7.44
N ILE A 410 -11.51 -18.71 -6.72
CA ILE A 410 -10.15 -18.92 -7.26
C ILE A 410 -10.16 -19.89 -8.44
N GLU A 411 -10.82 -21.03 -8.31
CA GLU A 411 -10.97 -22.02 -9.38
C GLU A 411 -11.70 -21.44 -10.60
N ALA A 412 -12.78 -20.67 -10.35
CA ALA A 412 -13.53 -20.01 -11.41
C ALA A 412 -12.68 -18.99 -12.18
N GLY A 413 -11.77 -18.27 -11.48
CA GLY A 413 -10.80 -17.38 -12.12
C GLY A 413 -9.89 -18.12 -13.08
N GLY A 414 -9.27 -19.20 -12.64
CA GLY A 414 -8.39 -20.03 -13.47
C GLY A 414 -9.09 -20.57 -14.72
N ARG A 415 -10.32 -21.09 -14.56
CA ARG A 415 -11.15 -21.57 -15.69
C ARG A 415 -11.51 -20.46 -16.69
N LYS A 416 -11.62 -19.21 -16.25
CA LYS A 416 -11.89 -18.04 -17.10
C LYS A 416 -10.62 -17.41 -17.68
N GLY A 417 -9.46 -18.02 -17.50
CA GLY A 417 -8.19 -17.49 -17.98
C GLY A 417 -7.69 -16.25 -17.21
N VAL A 418 -8.15 -16.03 -15.99
CA VAL A 418 -7.76 -14.89 -15.17
C VAL A 418 -6.49 -15.22 -14.38
N ALA A 419 -5.48 -14.35 -14.47
CA ALA A 419 -4.37 -14.29 -13.53
C ALA A 419 -4.79 -13.41 -12.35
N GLY A 420 -4.88 -14.00 -11.16
CA GLY A 420 -5.28 -13.27 -9.97
C GLY A 420 -5.02 -14.06 -8.70
N ASN A 421 -5.09 -13.38 -7.56
CA ASN A 421 -4.90 -14.02 -6.27
C ASN A 421 -5.78 -13.39 -5.19
N VAL A 422 -5.88 -14.07 -4.06
CA VAL A 422 -6.23 -13.47 -2.78
C VAL A 422 -5.11 -13.75 -1.77
N ALA A 423 -4.63 -12.69 -1.15
CA ALA A 423 -3.72 -12.76 -0.01
C ALA A 423 -4.50 -12.47 1.28
N LEU A 424 -4.42 -13.37 2.26
CA LEU A 424 -4.95 -13.14 3.59
C LEU A 424 -3.79 -12.89 4.53
N THR A 425 -3.70 -11.67 5.05
CA THR A 425 -2.62 -11.24 5.96
C THR A 425 -3.08 -11.26 7.40
N ALA A 426 -2.36 -11.96 8.26
CA ALA A 426 -2.65 -12.02 9.69
C ALA A 426 -2.46 -10.65 10.36
N LEU A 427 -3.47 -10.23 11.10
CA LEU A 427 -3.46 -9.08 12.01
C LEU A 427 -3.33 -9.57 13.46
N GLY A 428 -3.72 -8.77 14.44
CA GLY A 428 -3.52 -9.10 15.85
C GLY A 428 -2.24 -8.48 16.42
N GLY A 429 -1.76 -8.98 17.53
CA GLY A 429 -0.56 -8.46 18.20
C GLY A 429 -0.66 -6.97 18.51
N ALA A 430 0.42 -6.22 18.26
CA ALA A 430 0.49 -4.78 18.52
C ALA A 430 -0.57 -3.97 17.76
N ILE A 431 -1.01 -4.42 16.56
CA ILE A 431 -2.05 -3.74 15.79
C ILE A 431 -3.35 -3.66 16.60
N ASN A 432 -3.76 -4.78 17.21
CA ASN A 432 -5.04 -4.90 17.90
C ASN A 432 -4.97 -4.42 19.37
N ARG A 433 -3.79 -4.11 19.90
CA ARG A 433 -3.64 -3.47 21.23
C ARG A 433 -3.88 -1.97 21.22
N VAL A 434 -3.80 -1.32 20.06
CA VAL A 434 -4.19 0.09 19.92
C VAL A 434 -5.71 0.21 20.01
N GLY A 435 -6.21 1.11 20.84
CA GLY A 435 -7.65 1.33 20.99
C GLY A 435 -8.29 1.84 19.70
N THR A 436 -9.53 1.42 19.43
CA THR A 436 -10.27 1.76 18.21
C THR A 436 -10.40 3.29 18.00
N GLY A 437 -10.41 4.07 19.09
CA GLY A 437 -10.50 5.55 19.04
C GLY A 437 -9.18 6.30 19.09
N ASP A 438 -8.05 5.61 19.31
CA ASP A 438 -6.73 6.25 19.53
C ASP A 438 -6.14 6.82 18.23
N THR A 439 -6.59 6.32 17.09
CA THR A 439 -6.21 6.77 15.75
C THR A 439 -7.44 6.74 14.84
N ALA A 440 -7.35 7.35 13.67
CA ALA A 440 -8.42 7.27 12.66
C ALA A 440 -8.49 5.90 11.97
N PHE A 441 -7.50 5.03 12.15
CA PHE A 441 -7.57 3.63 11.70
C PHE A 441 -8.39 2.81 12.69
N VAL A 442 -9.62 2.45 12.34
CA VAL A 442 -10.62 1.84 13.25
C VAL A 442 -10.62 0.31 13.29
N HIS A 443 -9.93 -0.37 12.36
CA HIS A 443 -10.01 -1.83 12.17
C HIS A 443 -9.15 -2.60 13.18
N ARG A 444 -9.32 -2.30 14.48
CA ARG A 444 -8.47 -2.81 15.58
C ARG A 444 -8.94 -4.16 16.16
N ARG A 445 -10.06 -4.71 15.65
CA ARG A 445 -10.57 -6.03 16.04
C ARG A 445 -10.40 -7.09 14.97
N SER A 446 -9.97 -6.68 13.80
CA SER A 446 -9.83 -7.58 12.66
C SER A 446 -8.72 -8.59 12.88
N ARG A 447 -9.02 -9.86 12.58
CA ARG A 447 -8.08 -10.97 12.70
C ARG A 447 -7.16 -11.06 11.48
N PHE A 448 -7.71 -10.79 10.30
CA PHE A 448 -6.95 -10.75 9.06
C PHE A 448 -7.56 -9.81 8.03
N LEU A 449 -6.71 -9.37 7.12
CA LEU A 449 -7.03 -8.54 5.97
C LEU A 449 -6.93 -9.39 4.71
N ALA A 450 -7.96 -9.37 3.87
CA ALA A 450 -7.90 -9.93 2.52
C ALA A 450 -7.62 -8.84 1.48
N GLN A 451 -6.65 -9.09 0.61
CA GLN A 451 -6.44 -8.37 -0.63
C GLN A 451 -6.78 -9.30 -1.80
N TYR A 452 -7.77 -8.93 -2.59
CA TYR A 452 -8.10 -9.56 -3.85
C TYR A 452 -7.40 -8.79 -4.96
N LEU A 453 -6.69 -9.48 -5.83
CA LEU A 453 -5.91 -8.84 -6.89
C LEU A 453 -6.07 -9.61 -8.20
N THR A 454 -6.13 -8.88 -9.30
CA THR A 454 -5.96 -9.40 -10.65
C THR A 454 -4.99 -8.52 -11.41
N SER A 455 -4.11 -9.13 -12.18
CA SER A 455 -3.15 -8.43 -13.03
C SER A 455 -3.27 -8.89 -14.48
N TRP A 456 -2.84 -8.03 -15.39
CA TRP A 456 -2.82 -8.35 -16.83
C TRP A 456 -1.70 -7.57 -17.53
N SER A 457 -1.35 -7.99 -18.75
CA SER A 457 -0.39 -7.26 -19.57
C SER A 457 -0.95 -5.89 -19.98
N ALA A 458 -0.10 -4.88 -20.16
CA ALA A 458 -0.51 -3.55 -20.57
C ALA A 458 -1.31 -3.51 -21.89
N ALA A 459 -1.14 -4.51 -22.77
CA ALA A 459 -1.91 -4.68 -24.00
C ALA A 459 -3.29 -5.32 -23.79
N GLY A 460 -3.57 -5.88 -22.59
CA GLY A 460 -4.84 -6.51 -22.27
C GLY A 460 -5.88 -5.53 -21.78
N THR A 461 -7.14 -5.84 -21.96
CA THR A 461 -8.24 -4.98 -21.53
C THR A 461 -8.54 -5.06 -20.03
N GLY A 462 -8.04 -6.09 -19.35
CA GLY A 462 -8.35 -6.36 -17.93
C GLY A 462 -9.83 -6.65 -17.66
N THR A 463 -10.69 -6.71 -18.66
CA THR A 463 -12.16 -6.85 -18.50
C THR A 463 -12.53 -8.13 -17.76
N ALA A 464 -11.99 -9.28 -18.18
CA ALA A 464 -12.27 -10.56 -17.53
C ALA A 464 -11.76 -10.60 -16.09
N GLY A 465 -10.53 -10.08 -15.85
CA GLY A 465 -9.95 -9.98 -14.52
C GLY A 465 -10.77 -9.08 -13.60
N THR A 466 -11.16 -7.89 -14.08
CA THR A 466 -11.97 -6.94 -13.30
C THR A 466 -13.36 -7.51 -12.99
N ALA A 467 -14.00 -8.19 -13.95
CA ALA A 467 -15.29 -8.84 -13.73
C ALA A 467 -15.18 -9.96 -12.68
N TRP A 468 -14.13 -10.80 -12.76
CA TRP A 468 -13.84 -11.82 -11.75
C TRP A 468 -13.58 -11.20 -10.38
N LEU A 469 -12.75 -10.16 -10.30
CA LEU A 469 -12.43 -9.46 -9.06
C LEU A 469 -13.68 -8.93 -8.37
N ASN A 470 -14.58 -8.28 -9.13
CA ASN A 470 -15.83 -7.73 -8.62
C ASN A 470 -16.78 -8.85 -8.15
N GLY A 471 -16.91 -9.93 -8.90
CA GLY A 471 -17.70 -11.10 -8.52
C GLY A 471 -17.15 -11.79 -7.27
N PHE A 472 -15.82 -11.94 -7.15
CA PHE A 472 -15.17 -12.52 -5.98
C PHE A 472 -15.39 -11.66 -4.74
N HIS A 473 -15.11 -10.37 -4.83
CA HIS A 473 -15.34 -9.43 -3.73
C HIS A 473 -16.80 -9.47 -3.27
N GLY A 474 -17.76 -9.39 -4.20
CA GLY A 474 -19.19 -9.46 -3.89
C GLY A 474 -19.59 -10.79 -3.22
N ALA A 475 -19.05 -11.93 -3.68
CA ALA A 475 -19.31 -13.23 -3.07
C ALA A 475 -18.81 -13.33 -1.62
N MET A 476 -17.68 -12.65 -1.32
CA MET A 476 -17.09 -12.64 0.02
C MET A 476 -17.69 -11.61 0.98
N GLN A 477 -18.44 -10.62 0.47
CA GLN A 477 -19.03 -9.54 1.28
C GLN A 477 -19.77 -10.05 2.51
N ARG A 478 -20.65 -11.05 2.35
CA ARG A 478 -21.46 -11.64 3.44
C ARG A 478 -20.65 -12.41 4.49
N HIS A 479 -19.39 -12.72 4.19
CA HIS A 479 -18.48 -13.45 5.07
C HIS A 479 -17.49 -12.53 5.78
N SER A 480 -17.40 -11.26 5.34
CA SER A 480 -16.49 -10.23 5.86
C SER A 480 -17.11 -9.43 6.99
N SER A 481 -16.36 -8.50 7.56
CA SER A 481 -16.86 -7.51 8.53
C SER A 481 -17.63 -6.35 7.85
N GLY A 482 -17.61 -6.25 6.52
CA GLY A 482 -18.09 -5.11 5.76
C GLY A 482 -17.08 -3.97 5.65
N ALA A 483 -15.96 -4.05 6.39
CA ALA A 483 -14.90 -3.04 6.35
C ALA A 483 -13.88 -3.33 5.25
N ALA A 484 -13.26 -2.27 4.74
CA ALA A 484 -12.23 -2.30 3.72
C ALA A 484 -10.99 -1.47 4.11
N TYR A 485 -9.84 -1.74 3.51
CA TYR A 485 -8.61 -1.05 3.84
C TYR A 485 -8.40 0.16 2.92
N GLN A 486 -8.33 1.35 3.52
CA GLN A 486 -8.25 2.62 2.79
C GLN A 486 -6.98 2.77 1.95
N ASN A 487 -5.87 2.10 2.28
CA ASN A 487 -4.69 2.06 1.40
C ASN A 487 -4.86 1.13 0.19
N TYR A 488 -5.80 0.18 0.25
CA TYR A 488 -6.25 -0.60 -0.90
C TYR A 488 -7.50 0.02 -1.51
N THR A 489 -7.41 1.34 -1.77
CA THR A 489 -8.53 2.19 -2.19
C THR A 489 -9.28 1.59 -3.37
N ASP A 490 -10.57 1.37 -3.19
CA ASP A 490 -11.47 0.77 -4.17
C ASP A 490 -12.48 1.82 -4.67
N ALA A 491 -12.25 2.34 -5.87
CA ALA A 491 -13.13 3.36 -6.46
C ALA A 491 -14.57 2.88 -6.71
N ALA A 492 -14.81 1.57 -6.72
CA ALA A 492 -16.15 0.98 -6.88
C ALA A 492 -16.90 0.79 -5.55
N LEU A 493 -16.29 1.15 -4.42
CA LEU A 493 -16.91 1.02 -3.11
C LEU A 493 -17.83 2.20 -2.84
N THR A 494 -19.13 1.96 -2.80
CA THR A 494 -20.16 3.02 -2.66
C THR A 494 -20.32 3.51 -1.23
N ASP A 495 -20.18 2.61 -0.26
CA ASP A 495 -20.27 2.87 1.18
C ASP A 495 -18.88 3.09 1.83
N TRP A 496 -17.93 3.59 1.02
CA TRP A 496 -16.52 3.74 1.36
C TRP A 496 -16.28 4.45 2.71
N LYS A 497 -17.08 5.47 3.04
CA LYS A 497 -16.88 6.24 4.26
C LYS A 497 -17.11 5.38 5.51
N SER A 498 -18.15 4.56 5.50
CA SER A 498 -18.43 3.58 6.54
C SER A 498 -17.39 2.45 6.54
N ALA A 499 -17.08 1.91 5.36
CA ALA A 499 -16.16 0.78 5.22
C ALA A 499 -14.72 1.11 5.63
N TYR A 500 -14.22 2.33 5.33
CA TYR A 500 -12.86 2.76 5.69
C TYR A 500 -12.77 3.33 7.11
N TYR A 501 -13.74 4.13 7.54
CA TYR A 501 -13.62 4.96 8.74
C TYR A 501 -14.60 4.62 9.85
N GLY A 502 -15.65 3.84 9.57
CA GLY A 502 -16.59 3.35 10.59
C GLY A 502 -17.01 4.43 11.59
N THR A 503 -16.74 4.19 12.87
CA THR A 503 -17.06 5.11 13.96
C THR A 503 -16.26 6.41 13.96
N ALA A 504 -15.13 6.48 13.24
CA ALA A 504 -14.30 7.67 13.14
C ALA A 504 -14.89 8.74 12.19
N ALA A 505 -15.81 8.37 11.29
CA ALA A 505 -16.28 9.22 10.19
C ALA A 505 -16.78 10.60 10.65
N ALA A 506 -17.61 10.66 11.69
CA ALA A 506 -18.15 11.92 12.19
C ALA A 506 -17.09 12.84 12.81
N ARG A 507 -16.05 12.29 13.46
CA ARG A 507 -14.92 13.06 13.98
C ARG A 507 -14.06 13.58 12.82
N LEU A 508 -13.84 12.76 11.79
CA LEU A 508 -13.09 13.16 10.59
C LEU A 508 -13.75 14.32 9.85
N ASP A 509 -15.08 14.37 9.77
CA ASP A 509 -15.80 15.51 9.17
C ASP A 509 -15.51 16.81 9.92
N LYS A 510 -15.44 16.79 11.25
CA LYS A 510 -15.09 17.97 12.05
C LYS A 510 -13.64 18.41 11.79
N VAL A 511 -12.70 17.47 11.74
CA VAL A 511 -11.30 17.77 11.41
C VAL A 511 -11.19 18.34 9.99
N LYS A 512 -11.93 17.79 9.02
CA LYS A 512 -11.98 18.30 7.67
C LYS A 512 -12.49 19.74 7.63
N GLN A 513 -13.56 20.04 8.35
CA GLN A 513 -14.10 21.39 8.44
C GLN A 513 -13.12 22.39 9.04
N THR A 514 -12.27 21.96 9.99
CA THR A 514 -11.27 22.81 10.62
C THR A 514 -10.08 23.10 9.69
N TYR A 515 -9.54 22.10 8.98
CA TYR A 515 -8.28 22.22 8.24
C TYR A 515 -8.47 22.39 6.73
N ASP A 516 -9.65 22.09 6.19
CA ASP A 516 -10.01 22.30 4.79
C ASP A 516 -11.48 22.72 4.63
N PRO A 517 -11.91 23.85 5.21
CA PRO A 517 -13.30 24.29 5.17
C PRO A 517 -13.82 24.57 3.75
N GLN A 518 -12.93 24.92 2.83
CA GLN A 518 -13.25 25.18 1.42
C GLN A 518 -13.16 23.93 0.55
N ARG A 519 -12.87 22.77 1.14
CA ARG A 519 -12.78 21.48 0.44
C ARG A 519 -11.78 21.46 -0.72
N LEU A 520 -10.66 22.17 -0.58
CA LEU A 520 -9.59 22.22 -1.58
C LEU A 520 -9.04 20.83 -1.92
N PHE A 521 -8.98 19.95 -0.92
CA PHE A 521 -8.52 18.56 -1.06
C PHE A 521 -9.63 17.55 -1.34
N SER A 522 -10.87 17.99 -1.65
CA SER A 522 -11.99 17.10 -1.97
C SER A 522 -12.14 16.90 -3.48
N THR A 523 -11.04 16.62 -4.17
CA THR A 523 -10.98 16.54 -5.64
C THR A 523 -10.98 15.11 -6.17
N PHE A 524 -11.19 14.12 -5.33
CA PHE A 524 -11.34 12.71 -5.69
C PHE A 524 -12.63 12.11 -5.10
N ALA A 525 -13.13 11.04 -5.72
CA ALA A 525 -14.48 10.52 -5.46
C ALA A 525 -14.75 10.07 -4.01
N GLN A 526 -13.71 9.74 -3.25
CA GLN A 526 -13.78 9.25 -1.86
C GLN A 526 -13.03 10.17 -0.89
N ALA A 527 -13.01 11.47 -1.17
CA ALA A 527 -12.48 12.49 -0.27
C ALA A 527 -13.49 12.81 0.86
N LEU A 528 -12.95 13.05 2.05
CA LEU A 528 -13.70 13.49 3.23
C LEU A 528 -14.25 14.90 3.05
#